data_ed0f16f8ff2dd02d040e8dc514aba124
#
_entry.id   ed0f16f8ff2dd02d040e8dc514aba124
#
_cell.length_a   1.000
_cell.length_b   1.000
_cell.length_c   1.000
_cell.angle_alpha   90.00
_cell.angle_beta   90.00
_cell.angle_gamma   90.00
#
_symmetry.space_group_name_H-M   'P 1'
#
loop_
_entity.id
_entity.type
_entity.pdbx_description
1 polymer ?
#
loop_
_entity_poly.entity_id
_entity_poly.type
_entity_poly.pdbx_seq_one_letter_code
_entity_poly.pdbx_strand_id
1 'polypeptide(L)'
;GYEATDVVEMSERYFSYADDTVSAAETYSEMIADKIRMLEYLSAFDMVLLIGLIIEQYFLSKKIAKANKLLKKKAYLDVHTELPNKSRCEELLQNSEFLSKSTVCLMFDLNNLKIVNDSLGHAAGDSLISNFARILRNVVLAKDFVGRFGGDEFMVVLYESGREEAEVLLGDLKAQIESFNKYSKSSPISYAHGYAVSGDYRECTLRTLMDKADHSMYMNKQKEKGTNR
;
A
#
# COMPACT_ATOMS: atom_id res chain seq x y z
N GLY A 1 -36.93 -77.10 57.91
CA GLY A 1 -36.68 -77.09 56.51
C GLY A 1 -37.58 -76.10 55.85
N TYR A 2 -37.10 -75.33 54.94
CA TYR A 2 -37.91 -74.42 54.14
C TYR A 2 -38.85 -75.29 53.32
N GLU A 3 -40.15 -74.94 53.25
CA GLU A 3 -41.08 -75.59 52.36
C GLU A 3 -40.71 -75.26 50.89
N ALA A 4 -40.88 -76.19 49.94
CA ALA A 4 -40.55 -76.01 48.53
C ALA A 4 -41.28 -74.78 47.89
N THR A 5 -42.38 -74.39 48.43
CA THR A 5 -43.21 -73.22 48.07
C THR A 5 -42.51 -71.93 48.41
N ASP A 6 -41.80 -71.79 49.53
CA ASP A 6 -41.08 -70.60 49.96
C ASP A 6 -39.86 -70.31 49.02
N VAL A 7 -39.23 -71.39 48.57
CA VAL A 7 -38.04 -71.28 47.66
C VAL A 7 -38.50 -70.82 46.26
N VAL A 8 -39.65 -71.31 45.81
CA VAL A 8 -40.22 -70.89 44.49
C VAL A 8 -40.64 -69.40 44.55
N GLU A 9 -41.35 -68.95 45.59
CA GLU A 9 -41.80 -67.61 45.74
C GLU A 9 -40.59 -66.62 45.88
N MET A 10 -39.55 -67.00 46.56
CA MET A 10 -38.33 -66.24 46.69
C MET A 10 -37.56 -66.14 45.36
N SER A 11 -37.56 -67.21 44.57
CA SER A 11 -36.97 -67.23 43.22
C SER A 11 -37.73 -66.31 42.24
N GLU A 12 -39.07 -66.35 42.23
CA GLU A 12 -39.87 -65.48 41.42
C GLU A 12 -39.67 -63.98 41.78
N ARG A 13 -39.52 -63.66 43.08
CA ARG A 13 -39.19 -62.29 43.49
C ARG A 13 -37.81 -61.83 43.00
N TYR A 14 -36.80 -62.69 43.07
CA TYR A 14 -35.52 -62.36 42.53
C TYR A 14 -35.52 -62.16 41.05
N PHE A 15 -36.24 -62.98 40.27
CA PHE A 15 -36.41 -62.77 38.84
C PHE A 15 -37.15 -61.46 38.53
N SER A 16 -38.21 -61.11 39.28
CA SER A 16 -38.91 -59.83 39.11
C SER A 16 -38.00 -58.64 39.39
N TYR A 17 -37.19 -58.68 40.43
CA TYR A 17 -36.20 -57.61 40.69
C TYR A 17 -35.12 -57.51 39.66
N ALA A 18 -34.68 -58.64 39.10
CA ALA A 18 -33.71 -58.66 37.99
C ALA A 18 -34.33 -58.01 36.74
N ASP A 19 -35.57 -58.34 36.34
CA ASP A 19 -36.26 -57.76 35.19
C ASP A 19 -36.50 -56.27 35.39
N ASP A 20 -36.91 -55.81 36.57
CA ASP A 20 -37.06 -54.39 36.89
C ASP A 20 -35.75 -53.63 36.77
N THR A 21 -34.61 -54.19 37.24
CA THR A 21 -33.32 -53.57 37.15
C THR A 21 -32.83 -53.50 35.70
N VAL A 22 -33.05 -54.51 34.90
CA VAL A 22 -32.73 -54.51 33.46
C VAL A 22 -33.54 -53.46 32.70
N SER A 23 -34.89 -53.45 32.94
CA SER A 23 -35.76 -52.46 32.32
C SER A 23 -35.38 -51.03 32.69
N ALA A 24 -35.04 -50.76 33.96
CA ALA A 24 -34.59 -49.45 34.41
C ALA A 24 -33.21 -49.08 33.73
N ALA A 25 -32.29 -50.05 33.58
CA ALA A 25 -31.01 -49.82 32.89
C ALA A 25 -31.23 -49.52 31.39
N GLU A 26 -32.12 -50.24 30.73
CA GLU A 26 -32.50 -49.98 29.32
C GLU A 26 -33.08 -48.58 29.15
N THR A 27 -34.04 -48.19 29.97
CA THR A 27 -34.66 -46.84 29.96
C THR A 27 -33.62 -45.75 30.18
N TYR A 28 -32.69 -45.97 31.11
CA TYR A 28 -31.60 -45.02 31.37
C TYR A 28 -30.62 -44.91 30.19
N SER A 29 -30.29 -46.04 29.57
CA SER A 29 -29.44 -46.09 28.40
C SER A 29 -30.06 -45.36 27.18
N GLU A 30 -31.34 -45.53 26.93
CA GLU A 30 -32.10 -44.83 25.89
C GLU A 30 -32.09 -43.30 26.15
N MET A 31 -32.37 -42.88 27.41
CA MET A 31 -32.35 -41.48 27.78
C MET A 31 -30.97 -40.85 27.57
N ILE A 32 -29.88 -41.55 27.87
CA ILE A 32 -28.52 -41.10 27.65
C ILE A 32 -28.25 -41.00 26.14
N ALA A 33 -28.66 -42.01 25.35
CA ALA A 33 -28.47 -41.99 23.90
C ALA A 33 -29.20 -40.80 23.26
N ASP A 34 -30.40 -40.46 23.71
CA ASP A 34 -31.15 -39.30 23.23
C ASP A 34 -30.45 -37.95 23.57
N LYS A 35 -29.90 -37.85 24.77
CA LYS A 35 -29.12 -36.67 25.17
C LYS A 35 -27.84 -36.54 24.30
N ILE A 36 -27.15 -37.64 24.04
CA ILE A 36 -25.95 -37.62 23.19
C ILE A 36 -26.34 -37.19 21.76
N ARG A 37 -27.39 -37.72 21.19
CA ARG A 37 -27.88 -37.31 19.85
C ARG A 37 -28.22 -35.82 19.81
N MET A 38 -28.89 -35.31 20.83
CA MET A 38 -29.21 -33.87 20.93
C MET A 38 -27.93 -33.01 20.98
N LEU A 39 -26.89 -33.41 21.71
CA LEU A 39 -25.61 -32.73 21.76
C LEU A 39 -24.87 -32.76 20.43
N GLU A 40 -24.94 -33.89 19.71
CA GLU A 40 -24.38 -34.02 18.37
C GLU A 40 -25.06 -33.08 17.36
N TYR A 41 -26.38 -32.98 17.35
CA TYR A 41 -27.09 -32.01 16.51
C TYR A 41 -26.76 -30.56 16.86
N LEU A 42 -26.65 -30.24 18.16
CA LEU A 42 -26.27 -28.90 18.62
C LEU A 42 -24.86 -28.53 18.16
N SER A 43 -23.91 -29.47 18.31
CA SER A 43 -22.53 -29.24 17.87
C SER A 43 -22.41 -29.12 16.35
N ALA A 44 -23.17 -29.89 15.58
CA ALA A 44 -23.23 -29.76 14.14
C ALA A 44 -23.79 -28.40 13.71
N PHE A 45 -24.86 -27.93 14.37
CA PHE A 45 -25.43 -26.61 14.13
C PHE A 45 -24.41 -25.48 14.41
N ASP A 46 -23.73 -25.53 15.57
CA ASP A 46 -22.68 -24.55 15.93
C ASP A 46 -21.55 -24.55 14.91
N MET A 47 -21.14 -25.71 14.40
CA MET A 47 -20.10 -25.80 13.39
C MET A 47 -20.54 -25.15 12.06
N VAL A 48 -21.78 -25.33 11.64
CA VAL A 48 -22.32 -24.67 10.44
C VAL A 48 -22.34 -23.15 10.62
N LEU A 49 -22.75 -22.70 11.81
CA LEU A 49 -22.78 -21.28 12.15
C LEU A 49 -21.39 -20.65 12.14
N LEU A 50 -20.39 -21.33 12.73
CA LEU A 50 -18.99 -20.92 12.69
C LEU A 50 -18.44 -20.83 11.27
N ILE A 51 -18.75 -21.82 10.43
CA ILE A 51 -18.34 -21.79 9.01
C ILE A 51 -18.96 -20.58 8.30
N GLY A 52 -20.25 -20.30 8.54
CA GLY A 52 -20.92 -19.11 8.01
C GLY A 52 -20.23 -17.81 8.41
N LEU A 53 -19.89 -17.66 9.69
CA LEU A 53 -19.16 -16.49 10.20
C LEU A 53 -17.77 -16.36 9.59
N ILE A 54 -17.04 -17.45 9.41
CA ILE A 54 -15.72 -17.44 8.77
C ILE A 54 -15.82 -16.97 7.31
N ILE A 55 -16.82 -17.44 6.59
CA ILE A 55 -17.08 -17.04 5.20
C ILE A 55 -17.42 -15.55 5.13
N GLU A 56 -18.29 -15.06 5.99
CA GLU A 56 -18.65 -13.63 6.08
C GLU A 56 -17.42 -12.77 6.37
N GLN A 57 -16.61 -13.13 7.37
CA GLN A 57 -15.36 -12.45 7.72
C GLN A 57 -14.37 -12.42 6.56
N TYR A 58 -14.27 -13.49 5.79
CA TYR A 58 -13.41 -13.55 4.62
C TYR A 58 -13.84 -12.54 3.54
N PHE A 59 -15.14 -12.47 3.23
CA PHE A 59 -15.65 -11.51 2.24
C PHE A 59 -15.53 -10.07 2.73
N LEU A 60 -15.80 -9.80 4.00
CA LEU A 60 -15.64 -8.49 4.61
C LEU A 60 -14.17 -8.03 4.58
N SER A 61 -13.24 -8.90 4.93
CA SER A 61 -11.80 -8.63 4.88
C SER A 61 -11.33 -8.27 3.46
N LYS A 62 -11.79 -9.01 2.44
CA LYS A 62 -11.49 -8.68 1.04
C LYS A 62 -12.06 -7.33 0.61
N LYS A 63 -13.29 -6.99 1.03
CA LYS A 63 -13.92 -5.70 0.75
C LYS A 63 -13.13 -4.55 1.38
N ILE A 64 -12.72 -4.68 2.64
CA ILE A 64 -11.90 -3.72 3.36
C ILE A 64 -10.52 -3.55 2.69
N ALA A 65 -9.86 -4.64 2.33
CA ALA A 65 -8.56 -4.59 1.64
C ALA A 65 -8.64 -3.85 0.30
N LYS A 66 -9.72 -4.09 -0.48
CA LYS A 66 -9.97 -3.37 -1.74
C LYS A 66 -10.22 -1.87 -1.52
N ALA A 67 -11.03 -1.52 -0.52
CA ALA A 67 -11.31 -0.14 -0.16
C ALA A 67 -10.04 0.57 0.31
N ASN A 68 -9.23 -0.06 1.17
CA ASN A 68 -7.95 0.48 1.64
C ASN A 68 -6.94 0.68 0.51
N LYS A 69 -6.87 -0.25 -0.46
CA LYS A 69 -6.02 -0.09 -1.65
C LYS A 69 -6.44 1.12 -2.49
N LEU A 70 -7.75 1.32 -2.67
CA LEU A 70 -8.28 2.48 -3.39
C LEU A 70 -8.02 3.79 -2.65
N LEU A 71 -8.22 3.81 -1.31
CA LEU A 71 -7.92 4.96 -0.46
C LEU A 71 -6.43 5.30 -0.49
N LYS A 72 -5.54 4.33 -0.37
CA LYS A 72 -4.09 4.53 -0.51
C LYS A 72 -3.73 5.10 -1.88
N LYS A 73 -4.32 4.57 -2.97
CA LYS A 73 -4.09 5.12 -4.30
C LYS A 73 -4.51 6.60 -4.38
N LYS A 74 -5.68 6.96 -3.86
CA LYS A 74 -6.15 8.35 -3.82
C LYS A 74 -5.32 9.25 -2.89
N ALA A 75 -4.81 8.69 -1.78
CA ALA A 75 -4.01 9.44 -0.81
C ALA A 75 -2.57 9.70 -1.28
N TYR A 76 -2.02 8.87 -2.17
CA TYR A 76 -0.60 8.89 -2.53
C TYR A 76 -0.30 9.23 -3.99
N LEU A 77 -1.30 9.40 -4.83
CA LEU A 77 -1.10 9.86 -6.21
C LEU A 77 -1.60 11.29 -6.40
N ASP A 78 -0.90 12.03 -7.21
CA ASP A 78 -1.33 13.33 -7.72
C ASP A 78 -2.37 13.16 -8.82
N VAL A 79 -3.45 13.92 -8.76
CA VAL A 79 -4.63 13.75 -9.63
C VAL A 79 -4.33 14.11 -11.09
N HIS A 80 -3.45 15.09 -11.32
CA HIS A 80 -3.14 15.60 -12.65
C HIS A 80 -2.03 14.82 -13.35
N THR A 81 -1.05 14.32 -12.57
CA THR A 81 0.15 13.68 -13.12
C THR A 81 0.18 12.18 -12.95
N GLU A 82 -0.69 11.62 -12.10
CA GLU A 82 -0.68 10.22 -11.66
C GLU A 82 0.66 9.75 -11.03
N LEU A 83 1.59 10.69 -10.78
CA LEU A 83 2.80 10.43 -10.02
C LEU A 83 2.51 10.36 -8.51
N PRO A 84 3.38 9.73 -7.72
CA PRO A 84 3.42 9.92 -6.28
C PRO A 84 3.30 11.38 -5.91
N ASN A 85 2.35 11.71 -5.03
CA ASN A 85 2.11 13.08 -4.59
C ASN A 85 3.04 13.49 -3.44
N LYS A 86 2.89 14.73 -2.96
CA LYS A 86 3.66 15.27 -1.84
C LYS A 86 3.67 14.35 -0.62
N SER A 87 2.51 13.82 -0.22
CA SER A 87 2.40 12.94 0.95
C SER A 87 3.23 11.66 0.78
N ARG A 88 3.29 11.10 -0.42
CA ARG A 88 4.11 9.93 -0.71
C ARG A 88 5.61 10.28 -0.76
N CYS A 89 5.97 11.44 -1.29
CA CYS A 89 7.35 11.95 -1.25
C CYS A 89 7.81 12.15 0.20
N GLU A 90 6.98 12.79 1.03
CA GLU A 90 7.27 13.03 2.44
C GLU A 90 7.40 11.72 3.23
N GLU A 91 6.53 10.74 2.98
CA GLU A 91 6.65 9.41 3.60
C GLU A 91 7.99 8.74 3.27
N LEU A 92 8.43 8.84 2.01
CA LEU A 92 9.73 8.32 1.59
C LEU A 92 10.89 9.01 2.33
N LEU A 93 10.79 10.32 2.52
CA LEU A 93 11.80 11.14 3.20
C LEU A 93 11.81 11.00 4.73
N GLN A 94 10.75 10.43 5.33
CA GLN A 94 10.70 10.17 6.78
C GLN A 94 11.61 9.04 7.23
N ASN A 95 12.07 8.19 6.33
CA ASN A 95 13.08 7.19 6.66
C ASN A 95 14.38 7.88 7.03
N SER A 96 14.74 7.81 8.31
CA SER A 96 15.95 8.45 8.89
C SER A 96 17.19 7.56 8.82
N GLU A 97 17.11 6.39 8.20
CA GLU A 97 18.26 5.49 8.04
C GLU A 97 19.30 6.13 7.10
N PHE A 98 20.56 5.94 7.43
CA PHE A 98 21.65 6.34 6.56
C PHE A 98 21.67 5.50 5.29
N LEU A 99 21.90 6.16 4.17
CA LEU A 99 21.98 5.50 2.87
C LEU A 99 23.24 4.63 2.80
N SER A 100 23.04 3.32 2.79
CA SER A 100 24.12 2.32 2.72
C SER A 100 24.63 2.10 1.29
N LYS A 101 23.82 2.45 0.28
CA LYS A 101 24.16 2.34 -1.14
C LYS A 101 24.18 3.71 -1.78
N SER A 102 24.95 3.86 -2.86
CA SER A 102 24.97 5.08 -3.64
C SER A 102 23.56 5.41 -4.13
N THR A 103 23.12 6.62 -3.83
CA THR A 103 21.78 7.11 -4.15
C THR A 103 21.89 8.54 -4.65
N VAL A 104 21.12 8.89 -5.66
CA VAL A 104 21.03 10.27 -6.16
C VAL A 104 19.63 10.80 -5.91
N CYS A 105 19.53 12.01 -5.39
CA CYS A 105 18.29 12.77 -5.36
C CYS A 105 18.38 13.93 -6.36
N LEU A 106 17.33 14.07 -7.20
CA LEU A 106 17.19 15.21 -8.12
C LEU A 106 15.93 15.97 -7.74
N MET A 107 16.01 17.29 -7.76
CA MET A 107 14.88 18.20 -7.63
C MET A 107 14.71 18.99 -8.92
N PHE A 108 13.46 19.20 -9.31
CA PHE A 108 13.08 19.96 -10.50
C PHE A 108 12.00 20.97 -10.14
N ASP A 109 12.02 22.12 -10.79
CA ASP A 109 11.04 23.20 -10.63
C ASP A 109 10.66 23.74 -12.02
N LEU A 110 9.37 23.71 -12.36
CA LEU A 110 8.88 24.24 -13.63
C LEU A 110 8.93 25.77 -13.65
N ASN A 111 9.62 26.31 -14.64
CA ASN A 111 9.69 27.75 -14.84
C ASN A 111 8.39 28.29 -15.44
N ASN A 112 8.05 29.52 -15.08
CA ASN A 112 6.98 30.32 -15.69
C ASN A 112 5.56 29.74 -15.56
N LEU A 113 5.32 28.75 -14.69
CA LEU A 113 3.97 28.17 -14.50
C LEU A 113 2.94 29.26 -14.16
N LYS A 114 3.28 30.24 -13.32
CA LYS A 114 2.41 31.36 -12.98
C LYS A 114 2.08 32.21 -14.22
N ILE A 115 3.06 32.51 -15.07
CA ILE A 115 2.85 33.29 -16.29
C ILE A 115 1.91 32.56 -17.25
N VAL A 116 2.09 31.23 -17.39
CA VAL A 116 1.20 30.40 -18.22
C VAL A 116 -0.23 30.41 -17.68
N ASN A 117 -0.40 30.25 -16.36
CA ASN A 117 -1.71 30.31 -15.71
C ASN A 117 -2.39 31.68 -15.90
N ASP A 118 -1.65 32.76 -15.68
CA ASP A 118 -2.18 34.11 -15.77
C ASP A 118 -2.53 34.51 -17.23
N SER A 119 -1.77 33.99 -18.21
CA SER A 119 -1.96 34.38 -19.64
C SER A 119 -2.89 33.43 -20.41
N LEU A 120 -2.90 32.13 -20.10
CA LEU A 120 -3.60 31.08 -20.86
C LEU A 120 -4.61 30.28 -20.01
N GLY A 121 -4.72 30.62 -18.72
CA GLY A 121 -5.63 29.95 -17.78
C GLY A 121 -5.06 28.69 -17.15
N HIS A 122 -5.68 28.26 -16.04
CA HIS A 122 -5.22 27.11 -15.26
C HIS A 122 -5.14 25.78 -16.05
N ALA A 123 -6.03 25.57 -17.02
CA ALA A 123 -5.99 24.38 -17.87
C ALA A 123 -4.68 24.28 -18.70
N ALA A 124 -4.09 25.41 -19.10
CA ALA A 124 -2.81 25.43 -19.78
C ALA A 124 -1.64 25.10 -18.83
N GLY A 125 -1.69 25.58 -17.59
CA GLY A 125 -0.74 25.23 -16.55
C GLY A 125 -0.82 23.76 -16.14
N ASP A 126 -2.03 23.21 -15.99
CA ASP A 126 -2.25 21.79 -15.72
C ASP A 126 -1.69 20.92 -16.86
N SER A 127 -1.87 21.35 -18.12
CA SER A 127 -1.29 20.70 -19.27
C SER A 127 0.25 20.73 -19.25
N LEU A 128 0.86 21.87 -18.87
CA LEU A 128 2.31 22.02 -18.74
C LEU A 128 2.87 21.04 -17.68
N ILE A 129 2.25 20.99 -16.51
CA ILE A 129 2.60 20.08 -15.41
C ILE A 129 2.48 18.62 -15.85
N SER A 130 1.37 18.25 -16.47
CA SER A 130 1.11 16.88 -16.92
C SER A 130 2.08 16.42 -18.01
N ASN A 131 2.42 17.31 -18.95
CA ASN A 131 3.38 17.00 -20.01
C ASN A 131 4.80 16.82 -19.45
N PHE A 132 5.24 17.67 -18.53
CA PHE A 132 6.53 17.51 -17.85
C PHE A 132 6.58 16.20 -17.07
N ALA A 133 5.56 15.92 -16.26
CA ALA A 133 5.45 14.69 -15.47
C ALA A 133 5.54 13.44 -16.35
N ARG A 134 4.85 13.43 -17.48
CA ARG A 134 4.88 12.32 -18.44
C ARG A 134 6.27 12.12 -19.04
N ILE A 135 6.93 13.20 -19.45
CA ILE A 135 8.29 13.13 -20.01
C ILE A 135 9.28 12.66 -18.94
N LEU A 136 9.22 13.23 -17.74
CA LEU A 136 10.06 12.85 -16.60
C LEU A 136 9.88 11.35 -16.25
N ARG A 137 8.62 10.87 -16.20
CA ARG A 137 8.32 9.46 -15.95
C ARG A 137 8.92 8.52 -17.01
N ASN A 138 8.99 8.96 -18.27
CA ASN A 138 9.53 8.13 -19.36
C ASN A 138 11.04 7.94 -19.28
N VAL A 139 11.79 8.89 -18.72
CA VAL A 139 13.25 8.78 -18.58
C VAL A 139 13.68 8.14 -17.26
N VAL A 140 12.80 8.09 -16.25
CA VAL A 140 13.09 7.45 -14.96
C VAL A 140 12.81 5.96 -15.05
N LEU A 141 13.77 5.13 -14.63
CA LEU A 141 13.62 3.67 -14.63
C LEU A 141 12.55 3.20 -13.65
N ALA A 142 11.99 2.01 -13.90
CA ALA A 142 10.92 1.47 -13.06
C ALA A 142 11.36 1.13 -11.62
N LYS A 143 12.66 0.93 -11.39
CA LYS A 143 13.25 0.69 -10.06
C LYS A 143 13.36 1.95 -9.21
N ASP A 144 13.35 3.13 -9.86
CA ASP A 144 13.61 4.41 -9.26
C ASP A 144 12.30 5.13 -8.90
N PHE A 145 12.40 6.12 -8.04
CA PHE A 145 11.25 6.89 -7.59
C PHE A 145 11.14 8.20 -8.36
N VAL A 146 9.91 8.57 -8.75
CA VAL A 146 9.57 9.88 -9.27
C VAL A 146 8.25 10.32 -8.65
N GLY A 147 8.17 11.58 -8.16
CA GLY A 147 7.00 12.13 -7.52
C GLY A 147 6.85 13.64 -7.73
N ARG A 148 5.61 14.15 -7.61
CA ARG A 148 5.31 15.57 -7.57
C ARG A 148 5.38 16.06 -6.14
N PHE A 149 6.40 16.84 -5.81
CA PHE A 149 6.68 17.29 -4.45
C PHE A 149 5.92 18.56 -4.07
N GLY A 150 5.64 19.42 -5.04
CA GLY A 150 4.93 20.69 -4.87
C GLY A 150 4.02 21.02 -6.05
N GLY A 151 3.61 22.26 -6.16
CA GLY A 151 2.80 22.75 -7.28
C GLY A 151 3.50 22.60 -8.63
N ASP A 152 4.73 23.05 -8.69
CA ASP A 152 5.66 23.05 -9.83
C ASP A 152 6.94 22.24 -9.59
N GLU A 153 7.04 21.57 -8.43
CA GLU A 153 8.22 20.86 -7.99
C GLU A 153 8.07 19.35 -8.13
N PHE A 154 9.14 18.70 -8.61
CA PHE A 154 9.22 17.25 -8.77
C PHE A 154 10.50 16.71 -8.14
N MET A 155 10.40 15.50 -7.58
CA MET A 155 11.50 14.78 -6.95
C MET A 155 11.74 13.47 -7.66
N VAL A 156 13.00 13.16 -7.93
CA VAL A 156 13.45 11.85 -8.44
C VAL A 156 14.49 11.29 -7.48
N VAL A 157 14.41 9.99 -7.18
CA VAL A 157 15.42 9.27 -6.42
C VAL A 157 15.90 8.09 -7.25
N LEU A 158 17.18 8.08 -7.58
CA LEU A 158 17.85 6.98 -8.28
C LEU A 158 18.54 6.10 -7.25
N TYR A 159 18.16 4.85 -7.19
CA TYR A 159 18.76 3.87 -6.29
C TYR A 159 19.94 3.17 -6.94
N GLU A 160 20.98 2.87 -6.16
CA GLU A 160 22.20 2.21 -6.62
C GLU A 160 22.82 2.93 -7.83
N SER A 161 22.88 4.25 -7.77
CA SER A 161 23.25 5.15 -8.86
C SER A 161 24.19 6.23 -8.37
N GLY A 162 25.00 6.75 -9.27
CA GLY A 162 25.94 7.83 -9.00
C GLY A 162 25.73 9.04 -9.91
N ARG A 163 26.77 9.85 -10.04
CA ARG A 163 26.76 11.08 -10.84
C ARG A 163 26.52 10.80 -12.33
N GLU A 164 27.10 9.72 -12.85
CA GLU A 164 27.01 9.36 -14.26
C GLU A 164 25.56 9.08 -14.66
N GLU A 165 24.82 8.27 -13.86
CA GLU A 165 23.41 7.96 -14.13
C GLU A 165 22.52 9.20 -14.00
N ALA A 166 22.85 10.12 -13.08
CA ALA A 166 22.14 11.40 -12.98
C ALA A 166 22.33 12.26 -14.24
N GLU A 167 23.53 12.36 -14.75
CA GLU A 167 23.84 13.14 -15.96
C GLU A 167 23.24 12.52 -17.22
N VAL A 168 23.22 11.20 -17.33
CA VAL A 168 22.51 10.48 -18.41
C VAL A 168 21.02 10.80 -18.38
N LEU A 169 20.39 10.67 -17.21
CA LEU A 169 18.96 11.00 -17.04
C LEU A 169 18.67 12.45 -17.44
N LEU A 170 19.50 13.40 -16.99
CA LEU A 170 19.34 14.83 -17.31
C LEU A 170 19.52 15.09 -18.82
N GLY A 171 20.45 14.40 -19.47
CA GLY A 171 20.66 14.46 -20.92
C GLY A 171 19.43 13.96 -21.70
N ASP A 172 18.90 12.80 -21.32
CA ASP A 172 17.71 12.21 -21.93
C ASP A 172 16.46 13.08 -21.70
N LEU A 173 16.29 13.61 -20.49
CA LEU A 173 15.21 14.53 -20.16
C LEU A 173 15.26 15.79 -21.03
N LYS A 174 16.45 16.40 -21.14
CA LYS A 174 16.67 17.59 -21.97
C LYS A 174 16.32 17.31 -23.44
N ALA A 175 16.82 16.22 -24.02
CA ALA A 175 16.54 15.86 -25.40
C ALA A 175 15.04 15.65 -25.67
N GLN A 176 14.32 14.96 -24.73
CA GLN A 176 12.88 14.76 -24.88
C GLN A 176 12.09 16.07 -24.74
N ILE A 177 12.50 16.98 -23.85
CA ILE A 177 11.85 18.29 -23.69
C ILE A 177 12.10 19.19 -24.91
N GLU A 178 13.33 19.21 -25.44
CA GLU A 178 13.64 19.95 -26.66
C GLU A 178 12.81 19.45 -27.85
N SER A 179 12.69 18.13 -28.01
CA SER A 179 11.82 17.51 -29.00
C SER A 179 10.35 17.89 -28.79
N PHE A 180 9.85 17.82 -27.54
CA PHE A 180 8.48 18.24 -27.22
C PHE A 180 8.24 19.71 -27.57
N ASN A 181 9.13 20.60 -27.14
CA ASN A 181 9.02 22.03 -27.40
C ASN A 181 9.04 22.37 -28.90
N LYS A 182 9.77 21.60 -29.71
CA LYS A 182 9.86 21.81 -31.16
C LYS A 182 8.58 21.41 -31.90
N TYR A 183 7.92 20.34 -31.48
CA TYR A 183 6.81 19.73 -32.24
C TYR A 183 5.43 19.90 -31.58
N SER A 184 5.37 20.25 -30.30
CA SER A 184 4.12 20.45 -29.58
C SER A 184 3.53 21.83 -29.88
N LYS A 185 2.18 21.89 -29.91
CA LYS A 185 1.42 23.15 -29.91
C LYS A 185 1.13 23.68 -28.49
N SER A 186 1.53 22.94 -27.46
CA SER A 186 1.38 23.33 -26.05
C SER A 186 2.43 24.37 -25.66
N SER A 187 2.24 25.01 -24.50
CA SER A 187 3.24 25.90 -23.92
C SER A 187 4.60 25.19 -23.79
N PRO A 188 5.70 25.85 -24.15
CA PRO A 188 7.03 25.25 -24.05
C PRO A 188 7.38 24.95 -22.59
N ILE A 189 7.96 23.79 -22.36
CA ILE A 189 8.45 23.37 -21.06
C ILE A 189 9.83 23.97 -20.82
N SER A 190 9.97 24.68 -19.71
CA SER A 190 11.26 25.13 -19.16
C SER A 190 11.31 24.76 -17.68
N TYR A 191 12.44 24.32 -17.20
CA TYR A 191 12.62 23.86 -15.82
C TYR A 191 14.02 24.15 -15.30
N ALA A 192 14.12 24.40 -14.00
CA ALA A 192 15.38 24.38 -13.26
C ALA A 192 15.55 22.98 -12.62
N HIS A 193 16.80 22.58 -12.42
CA HIS A 193 17.10 21.32 -11.74
C HIS A 193 18.36 21.43 -10.88
N GLY A 194 18.46 20.54 -9.91
CA GLY A 194 19.65 20.30 -9.13
C GLY A 194 19.67 18.86 -8.63
N TYR A 195 20.86 18.34 -8.36
CA TYR A 195 21.01 17.01 -7.80
C TYR A 195 22.11 16.95 -6.74
N ALA A 196 22.02 15.90 -5.91
CA ALA A 196 23.04 15.54 -4.93
C ALA A 196 23.25 14.02 -4.94
N VAL A 197 24.48 13.58 -4.72
CA VAL A 197 24.88 12.17 -4.67
C VAL A 197 25.27 11.82 -3.24
N SER A 198 24.72 10.72 -2.69
CA SER A 198 25.00 10.33 -1.30
C SER A 198 26.48 10.05 -1.03
N GLY A 199 27.21 9.56 -2.03
CA GLY A 199 28.64 9.30 -1.94
C GLY A 199 29.53 10.54 -1.68
N ASP A 200 28.99 11.75 -1.90
CA ASP A 200 29.70 13.01 -1.62
C ASP A 200 29.65 13.38 -0.11
N TYR A 201 28.91 12.62 0.72
CA TYR A 201 28.68 12.92 2.14
C TYR A 201 28.99 11.71 3.03
N ARG A 202 29.60 11.91 4.21
CA ARG A 202 29.95 10.81 5.15
C ARG A 202 28.75 10.11 5.76
N GLU A 203 27.72 10.86 6.13
CA GLU A 203 26.48 10.38 6.71
C GLU A 203 25.34 11.12 6.04
N CYS A 204 24.52 10.41 5.27
CA CYS A 204 23.46 11.00 4.46
C CYS A 204 22.18 10.20 4.59
N THR A 205 21.12 10.85 5.02
CA THR A 205 19.76 10.34 4.90
C THR A 205 19.15 10.84 3.60
N LEU A 206 18.06 10.21 3.16
CA LEU A 206 17.39 10.68 1.95
C LEU A 206 16.86 12.12 2.09
N ARG A 207 16.43 12.52 3.29
CA ARG A 207 16.03 13.92 3.58
C ARG A 207 17.18 14.89 3.37
N THR A 208 18.34 14.60 3.96
CA THR A 208 19.53 15.45 3.79
C THR A 208 19.98 15.55 2.34
N LEU A 209 19.86 14.44 1.61
CA LEU A 209 20.21 14.39 0.18
C LEU A 209 19.25 15.25 -0.65
N MET A 210 17.95 15.20 -0.36
CA MET A 210 16.93 16.03 -0.99
C MET A 210 17.19 17.53 -0.72
N ASP A 211 17.50 17.92 0.54
CA ASP A 211 17.80 19.31 0.89
C ASP A 211 19.04 19.85 0.13
N LYS A 212 20.04 18.99 -0.12
CA LYS A 212 21.20 19.33 -0.94
C LYS A 212 20.87 19.49 -2.43
N ALA A 213 20.01 18.61 -2.96
CA ALA A 213 19.53 18.68 -4.34
C ALA A 213 18.71 19.96 -4.57
N ASP A 214 17.81 20.29 -3.63
CA ASP A 214 17.00 21.51 -3.67
C ASP A 214 17.88 22.77 -3.64
N HIS A 215 18.86 22.82 -2.73
CA HIS A 215 19.83 23.93 -2.70
C HIS A 215 20.59 24.07 -4.03
N SER A 216 21.02 22.96 -4.63
CA SER A 216 21.68 22.96 -5.95
C SER A 216 20.74 23.51 -7.03
N MET A 217 19.49 23.09 -7.06
CA MET A 217 18.46 23.59 -7.98
C MET A 217 18.25 25.10 -7.82
N TYR A 218 18.12 25.58 -6.59
CA TYR A 218 17.97 27.00 -6.29
C TYR A 218 19.14 27.84 -6.82
N MET A 219 20.37 27.39 -6.61
CA MET A 219 21.58 28.07 -7.08
C MET A 219 21.63 28.13 -8.63
N ASN A 220 21.24 27.03 -9.30
CA ASN A 220 21.17 26.99 -10.76
C ASN A 220 20.09 27.93 -11.31
N LYS A 221 18.91 27.95 -10.69
CA LYS A 221 17.81 28.87 -11.05
C LYS A 221 18.21 30.34 -10.93
N GLN A 222 19.02 30.68 -9.94
CA GLN A 222 19.54 32.06 -9.76
C GLN A 222 20.55 32.44 -10.87
N LYS A 223 21.47 31.55 -11.23
CA LYS A 223 22.44 31.80 -12.29
C LYS A 223 21.75 32.06 -13.63
N GLU A 224 20.76 31.27 -13.99
CA GLU A 224 19.97 31.44 -15.23
C GLU A 224 19.26 32.81 -15.28
N LYS A 225 18.69 33.27 -14.15
CA LYS A 225 18.06 34.61 -14.05
C LYS A 225 19.05 35.75 -14.15
N GLY A 226 20.30 35.56 -13.67
CA GLY A 226 21.36 36.56 -13.74
C GLY A 226 22.00 36.71 -15.13
N THR A 227 21.96 35.65 -15.94
CA THR A 227 22.54 35.65 -17.31
C THR A 227 21.56 36.25 -18.35
N ASN A 228 20.27 36.36 -18.02
CA ASN A 228 19.22 36.89 -18.90
C ASN A 228 18.88 38.37 -18.59
N ARG A 229 19.72 39.06 -17.85
CA ARG A 229 19.66 40.51 -17.64
C ARG A 229 20.80 41.20 -18.39
#